data_03045218983107f672c97828e997b434
#
_entry.id   03045218983107f672c97828e997b434
#
_cell.length_a   1.000
_cell.length_b   1.000
_cell.length_c   1.000
_cell.angle_alpha   90.00
_cell.angle_beta   90.00
_cell.angle_gamma   90.00
#
_symmetry.space_group_name_H-M   'P 1'
#
loop_
_entity.id
_entity.type
_entity.pdbx_description
1 polymer ?
#
loop_
_entity_poly.entity_id
_entity_poly.type
_entity_poly.pdbx_seq_one_letter_code
_entity_poly.pdbx_strand_id
1 'polypeptide(L)'
;MKVCQGLARLALGALIMTLASCGRGGPHATILTMRERELGGPPFPTRIIFNRHYVRIDPDTGTGNYILFNRKQGIIYSVDHGDHTILVIRRHIITLARPANLRETAKRGLAKGHFKGHKLRSYRLYTNNHQCYYILAAKGLLPGAVSALKAYAYTLAGEQARTVANTPPGLTTPCDLADNVFDPAREYAYGFPVRVLDYNENEKVLVGYKKDVLVKPSLFTLPAHYVLYSPGQIRNGS
;
A
#
# COMPACT_ATOMS: atom_id res chain seq x y z
N MET A 1 38.41 80.78 16.40
CA MET A 1 39.56 80.11 17.03
C MET A 1 39.10 78.75 17.52
N LYS A 2 39.88 77.73 17.18
CA LYS A 2 39.84 76.36 17.57
C LYS A 2 38.83 75.44 16.87
N VAL A 3 39.39 74.78 15.88
CA VAL A 3 38.97 73.57 15.19
C VAL A 3 39.01 72.36 16.16
N CYS A 4 37.97 71.50 16.14
CA CYS A 4 38.08 70.16 16.65
C CYS A 4 37.57 69.20 15.61
N GLN A 5 38.52 68.44 15.05
CA GLN A 5 38.30 67.30 14.18
C GLN A 5 37.79 66.10 14.99
N GLY A 6 36.70 65.54 14.58
CA GLY A 6 36.17 64.24 15.13
C GLY A 6 36.23 63.18 14.08
N LEU A 7 37.08 62.19 14.30
CA LEU A 7 37.26 60.96 13.45
C LEU A 7 36.00 60.12 13.39
N ALA A 8 35.52 59.94 12.19
CA ALA A 8 34.52 58.91 11.90
C ALA A 8 35.19 57.53 11.87
N ARG A 9 34.83 56.63 12.78
CA ARG A 9 35.18 55.21 12.74
C ARG A 9 34.10 54.48 11.96
N LEU A 10 34.44 54.04 10.73
CA LEU A 10 33.67 53.06 9.95
C LEU A 10 33.81 51.70 10.62
N ALA A 11 32.74 51.20 11.23
CA ALA A 11 32.62 49.83 11.67
C ALA A 11 32.09 49.01 10.50
N LEU A 12 32.98 48.23 9.87
CA LEU A 12 32.66 47.25 8.81
C LEU A 12 32.02 46.01 9.49
N GLY A 13 30.70 45.98 9.56
CA GLY A 13 29.95 44.83 10.05
C GLY A 13 29.97 43.70 8.99
N ALA A 14 30.79 42.66 9.20
CA ALA A 14 30.76 41.44 8.41
C ALA A 14 29.47 40.68 8.72
N LEU A 15 28.48 40.78 7.81
CA LEU A 15 27.26 39.98 7.83
C LEU A 15 27.61 38.52 7.43
N ILE A 16 27.84 37.69 8.42
CA ILE A 16 28.01 36.25 8.21
C ILE A 16 26.63 35.67 7.84
N MET A 17 26.36 35.55 6.53
CA MET A 17 25.24 34.74 6.04
C MET A 17 25.55 33.26 6.34
N THR A 18 25.02 32.75 7.43
CA THR A 18 24.92 31.30 7.65
C THR A 18 23.95 30.75 6.64
N LEU A 19 24.49 30.22 5.55
CA LEU A 19 23.74 29.35 4.62
C LEU A 19 23.30 28.12 5.43
N ALA A 20 22.08 28.17 5.99
CA ALA A 20 21.40 27.00 6.48
C ALA A 20 21.19 26.06 5.27
N SER A 21 22.16 25.20 5.04
CA SER A 21 22.02 24.06 4.15
C SER A 21 20.91 23.19 4.72
N CYS A 22 19.65 23.45 4.31
CA CYS A 22 18.58 22.48 4.47
C CYS A 22 19.01 21.19 3.76
N GLY A 23 19.60 20.29 4.50
CA GLY A 23 19.93 18.96 4.02
C GLY A 23 18.66 18.34 3.45
N ARG A 24 18.56 18.29 2.11
CA ARG A 24 17.50 17.59 1.39
C ARG A 24 17.75 16.08 1.55
N GLY A 25 17.65 15.58 2.77
CA GLY A 25 17.52 14.15 3.00
C GLY A 25 16.20 13.71 2.36
N GLY A 26 16.24 12.62 1.60
CA GLY A 26 15.02 12.02 1.05
C GLY A 26 14.08 11.55 2.16
N PRO A 27 12.86 11.14 1.84
CA PRO A 27 11.92 10.59 2.83
C PRO A 27 12.41 9.25 3.36
N HIS A 28 12.18 9.01 4.65
CA HIS A 28 12.38 7.70 5.25
C HIS A 28 11.18 6.80 5.00
N ALA A 29 11.43 5.53 4.73
CA ALA A 29 10.40 4.54 4.44
C ALA A 29 10.75 3.17 5.03
N THR A 30 9.75 2.33 5.18
CA THR A 30 9.92 0.89 5.41
C THR A 30 9.74 0.16 4.09
N ILE A 31 10.64 -0.77 3.78
CA ILE A 31 10.62 -1.59 2.57
C ILE A 31 10.38 -3.03 2.98
N LEU A 32 9.34 -3.64 2.40
CA LEU A 32 9.06 -5.06 2.51
C LEU A 32 9.45 -5.73 1.19
N THR A 33 10.10 -6.87 1.28
CA THR A 33 10.35 -7.77 0.15
C THR A 33 9.38 -8.94 0.27
N MET A 34 8.51 -9.06 -0.72
CA MET A 34 7.54 -10.15 -0.83
C MET A 34 7.99 -11.10 -1.93
N ARG A 35 7.58 -12.35 -1.84
CA ARG A 35 7.56 -13.31 -2.93
C ARG A 35 6.12 -13.70 -3.17
N GLU A 36 5.64 -13.48 -4.37
CA GLU A 36 4.28 -13.81 -4.79
C GLU A 36 4.32 -14.91 -5.84
N ARG A 37 3.29 -15.73 -5.88
CA ARG A 37 3.10 -16.80 -6.86
C ARG A 37 1.62 -16.89 -7.19
N GLU A 38 1.30 -16.81 -8.45
CA GLU A 38 -0.03 -17.10 -8.97
C GLU A 38 -0.16 -18.60 -9.29
N LEU A 39 -1.39 -19.12 -9.29
CA LEU A 39 -1.67 -20.51 -9.62
C LEU A 39 -1.03 -20.90 -10.96
N GLY A 40 -0.21 -21.95 -10.94
CA GLY A 40 0.48 -22.45 -12.14
C GLY A 40 1.65 -21.61 -12.63
N GLY A 41 1.87 -20.39 -12.07
CA GLY A 41 2.96 -19.50 -12.43
C GLY A 41 4.22 -19.70 -11.60
N PRO A 42 5.38 -19.21 -12.10
CA PRO A 42 6.59 -19.13 -11.31
C PRO A 42 6.48 -18.05 -10.23
N PRO A 43 7.19 -18.18 -9.11
CA PRO A 43 7.24 -17.12 -8.10
C PRO A 43 7.98 -15.89 -8.63
N PHE A 44 7.49 -14.71 -8.26
CA PHE A 44 8.10 -13.42 -8.61
C PHE A 44 8.24 -12.53 -7.37
N PRO A 45 9.26 -11.64 -7.36
CA PRO A 45 9.44 -10.70 -6.27
C PRO A 45 8.51 -9.49 -6.40
N THR A 46 7.99 -9.02 -5.27
CA THR A 46 7.25 -7.77 -5.16
C THR A 46 7.82 -6.97 -4.01
N ARG A 47 7.92 -5.67 -4.19
CA ARG A 47 8.39 -4.75 -3.17
C ARG A 47 7.25 -3.83 -2.73
N ILE A 48 7.07 -3.69 -1.42
CA ILE A 48 6.15 -2.73 -0.83
C ILE A 48 6.95 -1.70 -0.05
N ILE A 49 6.92 -0.45 -0.49
CA ILE A 49 7.62 0.67 0.14
C ILE A 49 6.57 1.59 0.74
N PHE A 50 6.62 1.85 2.04
CA PHE A 50 5.63 2.72 2.65
C PHE A 50 6.24 3.69 3.67
N ASN A 51 5.57 4.83 3.80
CA ASN A 51 5.80 5.81 4.84
C ASN A 51 4.45 6.32 5.40
N ARG A 52 4.47 7.41 6.17
CA ARG A 52 3.24 7.99 6.71
C ARG A 52 2.25 8.49 5.64
N HIS A 53 2.73 8.82 4.43
CA HIS A 53 1.94 9.46 3.38
C HIS A 53 1.56 8.51 2.24
N TYR A 54 2.43 7.57 1.90
CA TYR A 54 2.31 6.75 0.70
C TYR A 54 2.55 5.29 0.96
N VAL A 55 1.94 4.45 0.12
CA VAL A 55 2.33 3.06 -0.12
C VAL A 55 2.64 2.93 -1.60
N ARG A 56 3.79 2.39 -1.95
CA ARG A 56 4.15 2.01 -3.30
C ARG A 56 4.31 0.49 -3.35
N ILE A 57 3.70 -0.13 -4.34
CA ILE A 57 3.81 -1.57 -4.64
C ILE A 57 4.37 -1.67 -6.05
N ASP A 58 5.53 -2.30 -6.21
CA ASP A 58 6.19 -2.48 -7.50
C ASP A 58 6.92 -3.83 -7.57
N PRO A 59 7.25 -4.33 -8.79
CA PRO A 59 8.21 -5.40 -8.94
C PRO A 59 9.58 -4.91 -8.46
N ASP A 60 10.39 -5.80 -7.88
CA ASP A 60 11.70 -5.44 -7.30
C ASP A 60 12.74 -5.00 -8.35
N THR A 61 12.38 -5.02 -9.62
CA THR A 61 13.23 -4.58 -10.75
C THR A 61 13.36 -3.06 -10.85
N GLY A 62 12.44 -2.30 -10.26
CA GLY A 62 12.47 -0.83 -10.23
C GLY A 62 12.07 -0.11 -11.52
N THR A 63 11.81 -0.82 -12.61
CA THR A 63 11.51 -0.26 -13.95
C THR A 63 10.11 -0.60 -14.47
N GLY A 64 9.35 -1.41 -13.75
CA GLY A 64 8.02 -1.85 -14.17
C GLY A 64 6.89 -0.94 -13.71
N ASN A 65 5.69 -1.29 -14.15
CA ASN A 65 4.44 -0.71 -13.68
C ASN A 65 4.35 -0.78 -12.15
N TYR A 66 3.67 0.17 -11.54
CA TYR A 66 3.55 0.22 -10.09
C TYR A 66 2.23 0.80 -9.62
N ILE A 67 1.90 0.51 -8.38
CA ILE A 67 0.78 1.13 -7.67
C ILE A 67 1.35 2.16 -6.67
N LEU A 68 0.78 3.36 -6.65
CA LEU A 68 1.04 4.37 -5.65
C LEU A 68 -0.25 4.73 -4.94
N PHE A 69 -0.32 4.50 -3.64
CA PHE A 69 -1.46 4.87 -2.80
C PHE A 69 -1.14 6.11 -1.97
N ASN A 70 -1.87 7.19 -2.19
CA ASN A 70 -1.84 8.38 -1.34
C ASN A 70 -2.78 8.16 -0.15
N ARG A 71 -2.21 7.89 1.02
CA ARG A 71 -2.95 7.52 2.23
C ARG A 71 -3.82 8.64 2.77
N LYS A 72 -3.37 9.91 2.65
CA LYS A 72 -4.13 11.07 3.13
C LYS A 72 -5.36 11.34 2.27
N GLN A 73 -5.21 11.22 0.97
CA GLN A 73 -6.29 11.50 0.02
C GLN A 73 -7.19 10.28 -0.23
N GLY A 74 -6.74 9.06 0.12
CA GLY A 74 -7.46 7.84 -0.21
C GLY A 74 -7.54 7.63 -1.73
N ILE A 75 -6.43 7.87 -2.44
CA ILE A 75 -6.36 7.73 -3.90
C ILE A 75 -5.29 6.70 -4.25
N ILE A 76 -5.67 5.74 -5.07
CA ILE A 76 -4.77 4.76 -5.67
C ILE A 76 -4.49 5.17 -7.11
N TYR A 77 -3.24 5.20 -7.48
CA TYR A 77 -2.75 5.41 -8.84
C TYR A 77 -2.09 4.10 -9.32
N SER A 78 -2.64 3.48 -10.35
CA SER A 78 -1.99 2.37 -11.05
C SER A 78 -1.28 2.93 -12.28
N VAL A 79 0.03 2.93 -12.23
CA VAL A 79 0.88 3.54 -13.26
C VAL A 79 1.32 2.47 -14.26
N ASP A 80 0.99 2.68 -15.51
CA ASP A 80 1.45 1.88 -16.63
C ASP A 80 2.47 2.66 -17.45
N HIS A 81 3.71 2.16 -17.47
CA HIS A 81 4.80 2.77 -18.21
C HIS A 81 4.77 2.43 -19.72
N GLY A 82 4.19 1.27 -20.07
CA GLY A 82 4.07 0.86 -21.47
C GLY A 82 3.13 1.78 -22.25
N ASP A 83 1.97 2.05 -21.67
CA ASP A 83 0.94 2.87 -22.29
C ASP A 83 1.01 4.36 -21.91
N HIS A 84 1.93 4.75 -21.04
CA HIS A 84 2.02 6.11 -20.48
C HIS A 84 0.70 6.57 -19.85
N THR A 85 0.06 5.69 -19.08
CA THR A 85 -1.25 5.95 -18.46
C THR A 85 -1.22 5.78 -16.94
N ILE A 86 -2.19 6.41 -16.28
CA ILE A 86 -2.41 6.31 -14.84
C ILE A 86 -3.90 6.09 -14.59
N LEU A 87 -4.27 4.91 -14.13
CA LEU A 87 -5.62 4.65 -13.62
C LEU A 87 -5.75 5.24 -12.22
N VAL A 88 -6.74 6.10 -12.02
CA VAL A 88 -6.99 6.82 -10.77
C VAL A 88 -8.22 6.23 -10.07
N ILE A 89 -8.01 5.51 -8.99
CA ILE A 89 -9.09 4.94 -8.17
C ILE A 89 -9.21 5.77 -6.88
N ARG A 90 -10.39 6.36 -6.67
CA ARG A 90 -10.70 7.13 -5.47
C ARG A 90 -11.52 6.28 -4.51
N ARG A 91 -11.40 6.58 -3.23
CA ARG A 91 -12.26 5.96 -2.23
C ARG A 91 -13.72 6.34 -2.50
N HIS A 92 -14.58 5.34 -2.56
CA HIS A 92 -16.03 5.50 -2.68
C HIS A 92 -16.74 4.80 -1.51
N ILE A 93 -17.93 5.31 -1.20
CA ILE A 93 -18.85 4.62 -0.28
C ILE A 93 -19.36 3.37 -0.99
N ILE A 94 -19.35 2.24 -0.28
CA ILE A 94 -19.93 1.00 -0.78
C ILE A 94 -21.44 1.12 -0.69
N THR A 95 -22.10 1.17 -1.85
CA THR A 95 -23.57 1.22 -1.97
C THR A 95 -24.20 -0.15 -2.19
N LEU A 96 -23.37 -1.16 -2.48
CA LEU A 96 -23.82 -2.53 -2.63
C LEU A 96 -24.33 -3.05 -1.27
N ALA A 97 -25.55 -3.57 -1.25
CA ALA A 97 -26.11 -4.16 -0.05
C ALA A 97 -25.36 -5.46 0.30
N ARG A 98 -24.98 -5.59 1.58
CA ARG A 98 -24.36 -6.82 2.06
C ARG A 98 -25.39 -7.95 2.04
N PRO A 99 -25.10 -9.10 1.41
CA PRO A 99 -26.01 -10.24 1.43
C PRO A 99 -26.27 -10.73 2.86
N ALA A 100 -27.54 -10.93 3.21
CA ALA A 100 -27.92 -11.36 4.56
C ALA A 100 -27.34 -12.72 4.97
N ASN A 101 -27.02 -13.56 4.00
CA ASN A 101 -26.41 -14.87 4.19
C ASN A 101 -24.88 -14.85 4.11
N LEU A 102 -24.24 -13.69 3.93
CA LEU A 102 -22.77 -13.61 3.90
C LEU A 102 -22.22 -13.68 5.32
N ARG A 103 -21.63 -14.82 5.66
CA ARG A 103 -21.10 -15.12 7.00
C ARG A 103 -19.63 -15.39 6.96
N GLU A 104 -18.82 -14.54 7.58
CA GLU A 104 -17.38 -14.74 7.74
C GLU A 104 -17.09 -15.40 9.09
N THR A 105 -16.20 -16.37 9.07
CA THR A 105 -15.70 -17.04 10.27
C THR A 105 -14.19 -17.25 10.16
N ALA A 106 -13.53 -17.43 11.29
CA ALA A 106 -12.11 -17.70 11.36
C ALA A 106 -11.83 -18.86 12.31
N LYS A 107 -10.97 -19.77 11.89
CA LYS A 107 -10.45 -20.83 12.76
C LYS A 107 -8.99 -20.56 13.06
N ARG A 108 -8.69 -20.40 14.36
CA ARG A 108 -7.33 -20.25 14.87
C ARG A 108 -6.67 -21.62 14.93
N GLY A 109 -5.49 -21.76 14.32
CA GLY A 109 -4.70 -22.96 14.36
C GLY A 109 -3.53 -22.87 15.33
N LEU A 110 -2.58 -23.79 15.19
CA LEU A 110 -1.42 -23.92 16.04
C LEU A 110 -0.39 -22.79 15.78
N ALA A 111 0.50 -22.57 16.76
CA ALA A 111 1.72 -21.82 16.54
C ALA A 111 2.62 -22.54 15.52
N LYS A 112 3.26 -21.77 14.62
CA LYS A 112 4.07 -22.28 13.50
C LYS A 112 5.44 -21.59 13.45
N GLY A 113 6.21 -21.67 14.54
CA GLY A 113 7.54 -21.06 14.60
C GLY A 113 7.54 -19.54 14.84
N HIS A 114 8.60 -18.90 14.37
CA HIS A 114 8.83 -17.47 14.55
C HIS A 114 9.35 -16.84 13.26
N PHE A 115 9.06 -15.56 13.08
CA PHE A 115 9.63 -14.72 12.04
C PHE A 115 10.21 -13.46 12.67
N LYS A 116 11.54 -13.28 12.58
CA LYS A 116 12.27 -12.13 13.18
C LYS A 116 11.84 -11.83 14.64
N GLY A 117 11.78 -12.89 15.47
CA GLY A 117 11.41 -12.80 16.87
C GLY A 117 9.90 -12.78 17.18
N HIS A 118 9.05 -12.61 16.19
CA HIS A 118 7.59 -12.64 16.35
C HIS A 118 7.05 -14.06 16.18
N LYS A 119 6.23 -14.51 17.15
CA LYS A 119 5.56 -15.81 17.09
C LYS A 119 4.55 -15.84 15.95
N LEU A 120 4.65 -16.83 15.07
CA LEU A 120 3.71 -17.09 14.00
C LEU A 120 2.56 -17.96 14.48
N ARG A 121 1.35 -17.64 14.02
CA ARG A 121 0.16 -18.44 14.25
C ARG A 121 -0.63 -18.57 12.96
N SER A 122 -1.16 -19.78 12.73
CA SER A 122 -2.00 -20.04 11.57
C SER A 122 -3.46 -19.64 11.82
N TYR A 123 -4.11 -19.19 10.77
CA TYR A 123 -5.55 -18.92 10.73
C TYR A 123 -6.11 -19.38 9.40
N ARG A 124 -7.34 -19.91 9.42
CA ARG A 124 -8.13 -20.17 8.23
C ARG A 124 -9.35 -19.29 8.27
N LEU A 125 -9.54 -18.50 7.21
CA LEU A 125 -10.67 -17.59 7.09
C LEU A 125 -11.67 -18.19 6.11
N TYR A 126 -12.93 -18.20 6.50
CA TYR A 126 -14.02 -18.79 5.74
C TYR A 126 -15.09 -17.74 5.44
N THR A 127 -15.78 -17.92 4.32
CA THR A 127 -17.02 -17.25 4.00
C THR A 127 -18.03 -18.30 3.55
N ASN A 128 -19.22 -18.36 4.19
CA ASN A 128 -20.25 -19.36 3.91
C ASN A 128 -19.69 -20.81 3.90
N ASN A 129 -18.83 -21.14 4.86
CA ASN A 129 -18.11 -22.41 4.99
C ASN A 129 -17.06 -22.72 3.91
N HIS A 130 -16.86 -21.87 2.88
CA HIS A 130 -15.74 -21.98 1.94
C HIS A 130 -14.49 -21.34 2.55
N GLN A 131 -13.35 -22.04 2.51
CA GLN A 131 -12.10 -21.49 2.97
C GLN A 131 -11.58 -20.47 1.93
N CYS A 132 -11.48 -19.21 2.34
CA CYS A 132 -10.99 -18.12 1.49
C CYS A 132 -9.49 -17.90 1.67
N TYR A 133 -8.97 -18.01 2.91
CA TYR A 133 -7.56 -17.83 3.21
C TYR A 133 -7.00 -18.89 4.15
N TYR A 134 -5.75 -19.23 3.92
CA TYR A 134 -4.84 -19.76 4.94
C TYR A 134 -3.74 -18.74 5.21
N ILE A 135 -3.60 -18.31 6.46
CA ILE A 135 -2.70 -17.24 6.84
C ILE A 135 -1.74 -17.70 7.95
N LEU A 136 -0.46 -17.37 7.83
CA LEU A 136 0.48 -17.34 8.95
C LEU A 136 0.68 -15.88 9.33
N ALA A 137 0.14 -15.44 10.48
CA ALA A 137 0.22 -14.07 10.94
C ALA A 137 1.11 -13.94 12.17
N ALA A 138 1.76 -12.77 12.27
CA ALA A 138 2.58 -12.35 13.39
C ALA A 138 1.96 -11.12 14.05
N LYS A 139 1.43 -11.27 15.27
CA LYS A 139 0.89 -10.15 16.05
C LYS A 139 2.03 -9.18 16.40
N GLY A 140 1.79 -7.88 16.22
CA GLY A 140 2.77 -6.83 16.53
C GLY A 140 3.89 -6.65 15.50
N LEU A 141 4.00 -7.52 14.50
CA LEU A 141 4.92 -7.31 13.38
C LEU A 141 4.40 -6.20 12.48
N LEU A 142 5.25 -5.23 12.13
CA LEU A 142 5.00 -4.18 11.13
C LEU A 142 3.62 -3.47 11.26
N PRO A 143 3.26 -2.92 12.44
CA PRO A 143 1.92 -2.34 12.64
C PRO A 143 1.64 -1.17 11.68
N GLY A 144 2.67 -0.42 11.29
CA GLY A 144 2.56 0.64 10.26
C GLY A 144 2.20 0.11 8.89
N ALA A 145 2.74 -1.06 8.49
CA ALA A 145 2.37 -1.73 7.23
C ALA A 145 0.92 -2.24 7.30
N VAL A 146 0.53 -2.88 8.40
CA VAL A 146 -0.85 -3.34 8.60
C VAL A 146 -1.83 -2.18 8.43
N SER A 147 -1.58 -1.03 9.10
CA SER A 147 -2.43 0.16 8.96
C SER A 147 -2.48 0.69 7.52
N ALA A 148 -1.33 0.73 6.84
CA ALA A 148 -1.23 1.26 5.49
C ALA A 148 -1.94 0.36 4.46
N LEU A 149 -1.75 -0.96 4.54
CA LEU A 149 -2.35 -1.92 3.62
C LEU A 149 -3.85 -2.10 3.87
N LYS A 150 -4.31 -2.02 5.13
CA LYS A 150 -5.75 -1.92 5.42
C LYS A 150 -6.39 -0.69 4.75
N ALA A 151 -5.77 0.48 4.87
CA ALA A 151 -6.28 1.70 4.24
C ALA A 151 -6.34 1.58 2.71
N TYR A 152 -5.34 0.94 2.10
CA TYR A 152 -5.32 0.61 0.68
C TYR A 152 -6.49 -0.30 0.30
N ALA A 153 -6.66 -1.42 1.00
CA ALA A 153 -7.74 -2.38 0.75
C ALA A 153 -9.13 -1.74 0.86
N TYR A 154 -9.38 -0.95 1.90
CA TYR A 154 -10.64 -0.20 2.05
C TYR A 154 -10.87 0.85 0.97
N THR A 155 -9.79 1.44 0.42
CA THR A 155 -9.92 2.37 -0.70
C THR A 155 -10.33 1.65 -1.97
N LEU A 156 -9.76 0.47 -2.22
CA LEU A 156 -10.05 -0.34 -3.40
C LEU A 156 -11.47 -0.93 -3.34
N ALA A 157 -11.96 -1.28 -2.15
CA ALA A 157 -13.24 -1.96 -1.96
C ALA A 157 -14.45 -1.22 -2.57
N GLY A 158 -14.44 0.11 -2.56
CA GLY A 158 -15.51 0.89 -3.20
C GLY A 158 -15.58 0.69 -4.71
N GLU A 159 -14.45 0.54 -5.38
CA GLU A 159 -14.39 0.22 -6.81
C GLU A 159 -14.73 -1.24 -7.08
N GLN A 160 -14.28 -2.14 -6.23
CA GLN A 160 -14.64 -3.56 -6.30
C GLN A 160 -16.16 -3.76 -6.15
N ALA A 161 -16.81 -3.02 -5.25
CA ALA A 161 -18.26 -3.06 -5.10
C ALA A 161 -18.98 -2.65 -6.40
N ARG A 162 -18.46 -1.66 -7.12
CA ARG A 162 -19.01 -1.25 -8.42
C ARG A 162 -18.80 -2.31 -9.49
N THR A 163 -17.64 -2.97 -9.49
CA THR A 163 -17.37 -4.09 -10.39
C THR A 163 -18.36 -5.22 -10.14
N VAL A 164 -18.53 -5.62 -8.89
CA VAL A 164 -19.49 -6.67 -8.50
C VAL A 164 -20.92 -6.30 -8.91
N ALA A 165 -21.34 -5.05 -8.70
CA ALA A 165 -22.69 -4.61 -9.08
C ALA A 165 -22.97 -4.73 -10.60
N ASN A 166 -21.91 -4.74 -11.42
CA ASN A 166 -22.01 -4.90 -12.89
C ASN A 166 -21.60 -6.31 -13.37
N THR A 167 -21.30 -7.22 -12.44
CA THR A 167 -20.94 -8.62 -12.75
C THR A 167 -22.20 -9.46 -12.81
N PRO A 168 -22.39 -10.32 -13.83
CA PRO A 168 -23.52 -11.24 -13.88
C PRO A 168 -23.63 -12.10 -12.62
N PRO A 169 -24.86 -12.42 -12.19
CA PRO A 169 -25.09 -13.29 -11.05
C PRO A 169 -24.36 -14.65 -11.21
N GLY A 170 -23.77 -15.13 -10.13
CA GLY A 170 -23.05 -16.41 -10.10
C GLY A 170 -21.57 -16.36 -10.48
N LEU A 171 -21.07 -15.25 -11.04
CA LEU A 171 -19.65 -15.08 -11.34
C LEU A 171 -18.83 -14.52 -10.17
N THR A 172 -19.48 -14.13 -9.08
CA THR A 172 -18.81 -13.63 -7.87
C THR A 172 -18.98 -14.65 -6.75
N THR A 173 -17.89 -15.12 -6.20
CA THR A 173 -17.90 -16.08 -5.08
C THR A 173 -18.18 -15.40 -3.74
N PRO A 174 -18.62 -16.14 -2.70
CA PRO A 174 -18.70 -15.58 -1.35
C PRO A 174 -17.35 -15.05 -0.83
N CYS A 175 -16.23 -15.67 -1.22
CA CYS A 175 -14.90 -15.18 -0.89
C CYS A 175 -14.61 -13.83 -1.55
N ASP A 176 -14.94 -13.65 -2.84
CA ASP A 176 -14.76 -12.37 -3.52
C ASP A 176 -15.54 -11.24 -2.85
N LEU A 177 -16.79 -11.51 -2.49
CA LEU A 177 -17.63 -10.53 -1.81
C LEU A 177 -17.06 -10.12 -0.46
N ALA A 178 -16.62 -11.09 0.34
CA ALA A 178 -16.04 -10.80 1.64
C ALA A 178 -14.71 -10.09 1.51
N ASP A 179 -13.78 -10.64 0.71
CA ASP A 179 -12.39 -10.23 0.69
C ASP A 179 -12.13 -8.95 -0.10
N ASN A 180 -12.97 -8.66 -1.10
CA ASN A 180 -12.79 -7.48 -1.94
C ASN A 180 -13.76 -6.33 -1.60
N VAL A 181 -14.89 -6.60 -0.95
CA VAL A 181 -15.94 -5.60 -0.75
C VAL A 181 -16.24 -5.36 0.72
N PHE A 182 -16.74 -6.39 1.45
CA PHE A 182 -17.37 -6.18 2.76
C PHE A 182 -16.40 -6.26 3.94
N ASP A 183 -15.31 -7.03 3.83
CA ASP A 183 -14.23 -7.09 4.82
C ASP A 183 -12.84 -7.20 4.14
N PRO A 184 -12.47 -6.18 3.32
CA PRO A 184 -11.31 -6.23 2.43
C PRO A 184 -9.96 -6.25 3.16
N ALA A 185 -9.97 -6.13 4.47
CA ALA A 185 -8.76 -6.08 5.27
C ALA A 185 -8.68 -7.22 6.30
N ARG A 186 -9.56 -8.23 6.21
CA ARG A 186 -9.64 -9.31 7.21
C ARG A 186 -8.38 -10.18 7.29
N GLU A 187 -7.59 -10.24 6.22
CA GLU A 187 -6.29 -10.92 6.26
C GLU A 187 -5.31 -10.30 7.27
N TYR A 188 -5.49 -8.99 7.60
CA TYR A 188 -4.69 -8.26 8.59
C TYR A 188 -5.30 -8.27 9.99
N ALA A 189 -6.39 -8.98 10.24
CA ALA A 189 -7.08 -8.96 11.53
C ALA A 189 -6.25 -9.55 12.68
N TYR A 190 -5.33 -10.45 12.36
CA TYR A 190 -4.52 -11.20 13.32
C TYR A 190 -3.06 -10.73 13.43
N GLY A 191 -2.73 -9.61 12.82
CA GLY A 191 -1.39 -9.04 12.69
C GLY A 191 -0.90 -9.05 11.25
N PHE A 192 0.39 -8.84 11.04
CA PHE A 192 0.94 -8.86 9.68
C PHE A 192 0.96 -10.31 9.15
N PRO A 193 0.36 -10.59 7.97
CA PRO A 193 0.38 -11.91 7.39
C PRO A 193 1.76 -12.16 6.74
N VAL A 194 2.55 -13.04 7.36
CA VAL A 194 3.87 -13.44 6.83
C VAL A 194 3.73 -14.37 5.64
N ARG A 195 2.66 -15.15 5.62
CA ARG A 195 2.27 -15.99 4.48
C ARG A 195 0.76 -15.95 4.33
N VAL A 196 0.31 -15.77 3.11
CA VAL A 196 -1.10 -15.85 2.71
C VAL A 196 -1.19 -16.83 1.55
N LEU A 197 -2.14 -17.74 1.62
CA LEU A 197 -2.59 -18.57 0.50
C LEU A 197 -4.10 -18.31 0.37
N ASP A 198 -4.53 -17.81 -0.78
CA ASP A 198 -5.94 -17.58 -1.07
C ASP A 198 -6.62 -18.81 -1.66
N TYR A 199 -7.93 -18.73 -1.89
CA TYR A 199 -8.72 -19.82 -2.42
C TYR A 199 -8.48 -20.09 -3.92
N ASN A 200 -7.82 -19.15 -4.63
CA ASN A 200 -7.33 -19.33 -5.99
C ASN A 200 -5.90 -19.90 -6.03
N GLU A 201 -5.38 -20.37 -4.89
CA GLU A 201 -4.02 -20.88 -4.71
C GLU A 201 -2.90 -19.87 -5.00
N ASN A 202 -3.22 -18.57 -5.03
CA ASN A 202 -2.19 -17.55 -5.08
C ASN A 202 -1.52 -17.43 -3.71
N GLU A 203 -0.21 -17.34 -3.71
CA GLU A 203 0.61 -17.28 -2.50
C GLU A 203 1.36 -15.97 -2.41
N LYS A 204 1.37 -15.37 -1.20
CA LYS A 204 2.20 -14.21 -0.84
C LYS A 204 3.00 -14.54 0.40
N VAL A 205 4.32 -14.31 0.36
CA VAL A 205 5.24 -14.59 1.47
C VAL A 205 6.11 -13.37 1.73
N LEU A 206 6.14 -12.90 2.98
CA LEU A 206 7.11 -11.90 3.42
C LEU A 206 8.50 -12.55 3.55
N VAL A 207 9.41 -12.21 2.65
CA VAL A 207 10.80 -12.68 2.68
C VAL A 207 11.62 -11.89 3.70
N GLY A 208 11.42 -10.57 3.74
CA GLY A 208 12.16 -9.70 4.64
C GLY A 208 11.64 -8.27 4.64
N TYR A 209 12.22 -7.45 5.52
CA TYR A 209 11.95 -6.03 5.55
C TYR A 209 13.12 -5.22 6.09
N LYS A 210 13.19 -3.94 5.69
CA LYS A 210 14.09 -2.92 6.24
C LYS A 210 13.25 -1.74 6.71
N LYS A 211 13.51 -1.23 7.91
CA LYS A 211 12.84 -0.05 8.47
C LYS A 211 13.74 1.16 8.33
N ASP A 212 13.13 2.34 8.30
CA ASP A 212 13.81 3.63 8.35
C ASP A 212 14.89 3.81 7.27
N VAL A 213 14.59 3.38 6.07
CA VAL A 213 15.50 3.48 4.92
C VAL A 213 15.31 4.84 4.25
N LEU A 214 16.39 5.57 4.04
CA LEU A 214 16.39 6.78 3.22
C LEU A 214 16.15 6.39 1.75
N VAL A 215 15.10 6.92 1.16
CA VAL A 215 14.70 6.59 -0.22
C VAL A 215 14.63 7.84 -1.10
N LYS A 216 14.71 7.65 -2.42
CA LYS A 216 14.57 8.76 -3.37
C LYS A 216 13.13 9.30 -3.34
N PRO A 217 12.92 10.64 -3.28
CA PRO A 217 11.59 11.24 -3.35
C PRO A 217 10.78 10.82 -4.58
N SER A 218 11.46 10.55 -5.70
CA SER A 218 10.84 10.10 -6.96
C SER A 218 10.07 8.78 -6.85
N LEU A 219 10.33 7.96 -5.82
CA LEU A 219 9.54 6.74 -5.58
C LEU A 219 8.07 7.03 -5.25
N PHE A 220 7.78 8.25 -4.77
CA PHE A 220 6.43 8.66 -4.37
C PHE A 220 5.88 9.80 -5.24
N THR A 221 6.47 9.99 -6.43
CA THR A 221 6.05 11.00 -7.40
C THR A 221 5.46 10.31 -8.63
N LEU A 222 4.35 10.82 -9.14
CA LEU A 222 3.78 10.35 -10.39
C LEU A 222 4.59 10.87 -11.58
N PRO A 223 4.71 10.10 -12.67
CA PRO A 223 5.32 10.56 -13.91
C PRO A 223 4.55 11.77 -14.48
N ALA A 224 5.29 12.73 -15.01
CA ALA A 224 4.70 13.83 -15.78
C ALA A 224 4.21 13.34 -17.15
N HIS A 225 3.21 14.01 -17.71
CA HIS A 225 2.71 13.79 -19.08
C HIS A 225 2.02 12.42 -19.34
N TYR A 226 1.69 11.66 -18.30
CA TYR A 226 0.88 10.45 -18.44
C TYR A 226 -0.60 10.82 -18.47
N VAL A 227 -1.37 10.09 -19.29
CA VAL A 227 -2.82 10.27 -19.37
C VAL A 227 -3.47 9.68 -18.12
N LEU A 228 -4.25 10.51 -17.43
CA LEU A 228 -5.04 10.07 -16.28
C LEU A 228 -6.43 9.66 -16.72
N TYR A 229 -6.89 8.51 -16.26
CA TYR A 229 -8.25 8.04 -16.48
C TYR A 229 -8.84 7.36 -15.24
N SER A 230 -10.14 7.23 -15.21
CA SER A 230 -10.87 6.60 -14.12
C SER A 230 -11.48 5.26 -14.53
N PRO A 231 -11.80 4.36 -13.60
CA PRO A 231 -12.50 3.12 -13.93
C PRO A 231 -13.85 3.34 -14.62
N GLY A 232 -14.51 4.48 -14.36
CA GLY A 232 -15.75 4.85 -15.03
C GLY A 232 -15.59 5.08 -16.54
N GLN A 233 -14.50 5.69 -16.97
CA GLN A 233 -14.18 5.90 -18.39
C GLN A 233 -13.96 4.57 -19.10
N ILE A 234 -13.27 3.60 -18.47
CA ILE A 234 -13.11 2.26 -19.07
C ILE A 234 -14.47 1.58 -19.28
N ARG A 235 -15.35 1.63 -18.26
CA ARG A 235 -16.68 0.98 -18.34
C ARG A 235 -17.58 1.60 -19.41
N ASN A 236 -17.44 2.88 -19.69
CA ASN A 236 -18.26 3.62 -20.64
C ASN A 236 -17.69 3.61 -22.08
N GLY A 237 -16.57 2.91 -22.31
CA GLY A 237 -15.99 2.76 -23.66
C GLY A 237 -15.43 4.04 -24.25
N SER A 238 -15.00 4.98 -23.42
CA SER A 238 -14.43 6.28 -23.84
C SER A 238 -12.94 6.33 -23.65
#